data_9bc3377d84cf2551acbe1e818099a909
#
_entry.id   9bc3377d84cf2551acbe1e818099a909
#
_cell.length_a   1.000
_cell.length_b   1.000
_cell.length_c   1.000
_cell.angle_alpha   90.00
_cell.angle_beta   90.00
_cell.angle_gamma   90.00
#
_symmetry.space_group_name_H-M   'P 1'
#
loop_
_entity.id
_entity.type
_entity.pdbx_description
1 polymer ?
#
loop_
_entity_poly.entity_id
_entity_poly.type
_entity_poly.pdbx_seq_one_letter_code
_entity_poly.pdbx_strand_id
1 'polypeptide(L)'
;MIGLAALLVTGLLLKNPAPLILIPGYLIKSKDIRLLVYVIYSIIMIGTVSTGIIEGIFMFVIPSIFALYEILTGYRPSRKDVIIIGLLIAGIIYRPLYYSGILVGLGAWIRIRERKAFIEIGIISLAIGAILGISVALGASLRNITPIVISLGVLIASSRFLTLE
;
A
#
# COMPACT_ATOMS: atom_id res chain seq x y z
N MET A 1 -2.88 10.84 5.30
CA MET A 1 -3.96 9.88 5.65
C MET A 1 -4.59 9.18 4.43
N ILE A 2 -3.97 9.34 3.27
CA ILE A 2 -4.43 8.70 2.02
C ILE A 2 -4.27 7.18 2.12
N GLY A 3 -3.13 6.71 2.62
CA GLY A 3 -2.84 5.28 2.77
C GLY A 3 -3.82 4.57 3.70
N LEU A 4 -4.09 5.14 4.87
CA LEU A 4 -5.09 4.58 5.79
C LEU A 4 -6.48 4.54 5.16
N ALA A 5 -6.93 5.65 4.54
CA ALA A 5 -8.23 5.72 3.89
C ALA A 5 -8.34 4.69 2.76
N ALA A 6 -7.32 4.57 1.92
CA ALA A 6 -7.29 3.59 0.84
C ALA A 6 -7.38 2.15 1.35
N LEU A 7 -6.62 1.81 2.40
CA LEU A 7 -6.65 0.47 3.00
C LEU A 7 -7.99 0.17 3.68
N LEU A 8 -8.60 1.14 4.35
CA LEU A 8 -9.93 0.96 4.95
C LEU A 8 -11.00 0.73 3.88
N VAL A 9 -10.97 1.51 2.79
CA VAL A 9 -11.88 1.31 1.65
C VAL A 9 -11.64 -0.05 1.00
N THR A 10 -10.39 -0.47 0.84
CA THR A 10 -10.04 -1.81 0.36
C THR A 10 -10.63 -2.89 1.27
N GLY A 11 -10.49 -2.73 2.59
CA GLY A 11 -11.07 -3.66 3.56
C GLY A 11 -12.58 -3.80 3.41
N LEU A 12 -13.28 -2.68 3.19
CA LEU A 12 -14.72 -2.68 2.93
C LEU A 12 -15.08 -3.38 1.61
N LEU A 13 -14.35 -3.07 0.51
CA LEU A 13 -14.60 -3.65 -0.81
C LEU A 13 -14.38 -5.16 -0.85
N LEU A 14 -13.40 -5.65 -0.10
CA LEU A 14 -13.03 -7.07 -0.06
C LEU A 14 -13.59 -7.80 1.16
N LYS A 15 -14.40 -7.13 1.99
CA LYS A 15 -14.93 -7.65 3.25
C LYS A 15 -13.83 -8.21 4.18
N ASN A 16 -12.68 -7.56 4.19
CA ASN A 16 -11.52 -7.93 5.00
C ASN A 16 -11.32 -6.91 6.12
N PRO A 17 -11.46 -7.29 7.40
CA PRO A 17 -11.34 -6.35 8.52
C PRO A 17 -9.87 -6.02 8.89
N ALA A 18 -8.88 -6.67 8.30
CA ALA A 18 -7.47 -6.50 8.67
C ALA A 18 -6.98 -5.04 8.65
N PRO A 19 -7.38 -4.16 7.70
CA PRO A 19 -6.99 -2.75 7.72
C PRO A 19 -7.42 -1.97 8.96
N LEU A 20 -8.42 -2.44 9.73
CA LEU A 20 -8.85 -1.79 10.98
C LEU A 20 -7.74 -1.81 12.04
N ILE A 21 -6.81 -2.78 11.97
CA ILE A 21 -5.66 -2.90 12.87
C ILE A 21 -4.74 -1.68 12.75
N LEU A 22 -4.73 -0.98 11.63
CA LEU A 22 -3.90 0.20 11.44
C LEU A 22 -4.42 1.42 12.20
N ILE A 23 -5.71 1.50 12.53
CA ILE A 23 -6.30 2.67 13.20
C ILE A 23 -5.56 3.02 14.49
N PRO A 24 -5.33 2.09 15.45
CA PRO A 24 -4.52 2.36 16.63
C PRO A 24 -3.12 2.88 16.30
N GLY A 25 -2.50 2.35 15.25
CA GLY A 25 -1.18 2.79 14.82
C GLY A 25 -1.10 4.28 14.46
N TYR A 26 -2.17 4.86 13.93
CA TYR A 26 -2.22 6.30 13.64
C TYR A 26 -2.48 7.18 14.87
N LEU A 27 -3.03 6.61 15.93
CA LEU A 27 -3.30 7.32 17.19
C LEU A 27 -2.09 7.34 18.13
N ILE A 28 -1.19 6.39 18.00
CA ILE A 28 -0.02 6.24 18.88
C ILE A 28 1.08 7.22 18.45
N LYS A 29 1.72 7.88 19.41
CA LYS A 29 2.79 8.86 19.15
C LYS A 29 4.15 8.18 18.87
N SER A 30 4.42 7.01 19.48
CA SER A 30 5.68 6.28 19.33
C SER A 30 5.81 5.72 17.92
N LYS A 31 6.91 6.04 17.23
CA LYS A 31 7.24 5.56 15.88
C LYS A 31 7.39 4.04 15.84
N ASP A 32 8.05 3.48 16.84
CA ASP A 32 8.34 2.04 16.91
C ASP A 32 7.06 1.21 17.07
N ILE A 33 6.14 1.68 17.94
CA ILE A 33 4.86 1.01 18.12
C ILE A 33 4.01 1.10 16.87
N ARG A 34 4.03 2.23 16.17
CA ARG A 34 3.34 2.39 14.88
C ARG A 34 3.86 1.42 13.83
N LEU A 35 5.20 1.26 13.76
CA LEU A 35 5.83 0.27 12.88
C LEU A 35 5.44 -1.15 13.26
N LEU A 36 5.44 -1.48 14.55
CA LEU A 36 5.00 -2.79 15.02
C LEU A 36 3.56 -3.11 14.58
N VAL A 37 2.64 -2.16 14.75
CA VAL A 37 1.24 -2.31 14.29
C VAL A 37 1.17 -2.53 12.78
N TYR A 38 1.98 -1.80 12.01
CA TYR A 38 2.05 -1.97 10.57
C TYR A 38 2.59 -3.36 10.17
N VAL A 39 3.61 -3.86 10.86
CA VAL A 39 4.16 -5.21 10.62
C VAL A 39 3.11 -6.28 10.92
N ILE A 40 2.40 -6.17 12.05
CA ILE A 40 1.31 -7.09 12.41
C ILE A 40 0.22 -7.07 11.33
N TYR A 41 -0.21 -5.88 10.90
CA TYR A 41 -1.14 -5.73 9.79
C TYR A 41 -0.65 -6.44 8.53
N SER A 42 0.62 -6.24 8.15
CA SER A 42 1.20 -6.83 6.94
C SER A 42 1.20 -8.36 6.99
N ILE A 43 1.54 -8.94 8.14
CA ILE A 43 1.53 -10.40 8.35
C ILE A 43 0.11 -10.96 8.18
N ILE A 44 -0.89 -10.31 8.77
CA ILE A 44 -2.29 -10.73 8.67
C ILE A 44 -2.78 -10.63 7.22
N MET A 45 -2.39 -9.56 6.51
CA MET A 45 -2.77 -9.38 5.11
C MET A 45 -2.23 -10.48 4.21
N ILE A 46 -0.99 -10.95 4.43
CA ILE A 46 -0.40 -12.05 3.66
C ILE A 46 -1.29 -13.30 3.71
N GLY A 47 -1.84 -13.61 4.88
CA GLY A 47 -2.69 -14.79 5.07
C GLY A 47 -4.13 -14.65 4.57
N THR A 48 -4.61 -13.43 4.38
CA THR A 48 -6.04 -13.17 4.13
C THR A 48 -6.36 -12.66 2.72
N VAL A 49 -5.36 -12.19 1.96
CA VAL A 49 -5.57 -11.64 0.61
C VAL A 49 -5.72 -12.77 -0.41
N SER A 50 -6.85 -12.76 -1.11
CA SER A 50 -7.14 -13.67 -2.24
C SER A 50 -7.67 -12.86 -3.41
N THR A 51 -6.79 -12.06 -4.05
CA THR A 51 -7.15 -11.22 -5.20
C THR A 51 -6.24 -11.50 -6.39
N GLY A 52 -6.64 -11.03 -7.58
CA GLY A 52 -5.77 -11.03 -8.74
C GLY A 52 -4.57 -10.11 -8.54
N ILE A 53 -3.49 -10.31 -9.31
CA ILE A 53 -2.22 -9.57 -9.16
C ILE A 53 -2.43 -8.06 -9.31
N ILE A 54 -3.09 -7.64 -10.39
CA ILE A 54 -3.32 -6.21 -10.67
C ILE A 54 -4.16 -5.59 -9.57
N GLU A 55 -5.22 -6.26 -9.18
CA GLU A 55 -6.10 -5.83 -8.10
C GLU A 55 -5.34 -5.76 -6.77
N GLY A 56 -4.48 -6.75 -6.48
CA GLY A 56 -3.62 -6.78 -5.31
C GLY A 56 -2.65 -5.60 -5.26
N ILE A 57 -2.02 -5.24 -6.38
CA ILE A 57 -1.12 -4.09 -6.45
C ILE A 57 -1.85 -2.80 -6.10
N PHE A 58 -2.99 -2.53 -6.74
CA PHE A 58 -3.74 -1.29 -6.54
C PHE A 58 -4.45 -1.23 -5.18
N MET A 59 -4.98 -2.34 -4.70
CA MET A 59 -5.75 -2.36 -3.46
C MET A 59 -4.89 -2.53 -2.20
N PHE A 60 -3.70 -3.14 -2.30
CA PHE A 60 -2.87 -3.42 -1.12
C PHE A 60 -1.48 -2.82 -1.22
N VAL A 61 -0.71 -3.08 -2.28
CA VAL A 61 0.70 -2.69 -2.32
C VAL A 61 0.84 -1.17 -2.28
N ILE A 62 0.21 -0.46 -3.20
CA ILE A 62 0.30 1.01 -3.27
C ILE A 62 -0.26 1.67 -2.01
N PRO A 63 -1.48 1.33 -1.54
CA PRO A 63 -2.00 1.87 -0.29
C PRO A 63 -1.15 1.55 0.94
N SER A 64 -0.55 0.36 1.00
CA SER A 64 0.35 -0.02 2.10
C SER A 64 1.63 0.82 2.11
N ILE A 65 2.20 1.14 0.94
CA ILE A 65 3.34 2.04 0.82
C ILE A 65 2.96 3.44 1.31
N PHE A 66 1.79 3.95 0.94
CA PHE A 66 1.31 5.25 1.44
C PHE A 66 1.12 5.23 2.96
N ALA A 67 0.50 4.19 3.51
CA ALA A 67 0.29 4.04 4.94
C ALA A 67 1.62 3.98 5.70
N LEU A 68 2.59 3.21 5.21
CA LEU A 68 3.92 3.14 5.79
C LEU A 68 4.61 4.50 5.78
N TYR A 69 4.59 5.21 4.67
CA TYR A 69 5.14 6.55 4.55
C TYR A 69 4.49 7.51 5.56
N GLU A 70 3.17 7.50 5.67
CA GLU A 70 2.43 8.33 6.62
C GLU A 70 2.81 8.01 8.08
N ILE A 71 2.98 6.72 8.41
CA ILE A 71 3.38 6.26 9.73
C ILE A 71 4.79 6.74 10.08
N LEU A 72 5.73 6.64 9.14
CA LEU A 72 7.13 7.01 9.35
C LEU A 72 7.34 8.53 9.44
N THR A 73 6.69 9.28 8.58
CA THR A 73 6.88 10.74 8.49
C THR A 73 5.97 11.55 9.41
N GLY A 74 4.97 10.91 10.03
CA GLY A 74 3.94 11.61 10.80
C GLY A 74 3.14 12.59 9.94
N TYR A 75 2.96 12.27 8.67
CA TYR A 75 2.33 13.12 7.66
C TYR A 75 0.94 13.61 8.09
N ARG A 76 0.73 14.93 7.99
CA ARG A 76 -0.57 15.55 8.25
C ARG A 76 -1.33 15.76 6.93
N PRO A 77 -2.64 15.49 6.90
CA PRO A 77 -3.43 15.65 5.68
C PRO A 77 -3.43 17.12 5.22
N SER A 78 -3.23 17.30 3.92
CA SER A 78 -3.39 18.61 3.27
C SER A 78 -4.79 18.75 2.68
N ARG A 79 -5.17 19.97 2.27
CA ARG A 79 -6.46 20.20 1.59
C ARG A 79 -6.58 19.40 0.30
N LYS A 80 -5.47 19.10 -0.39
CA LYS A 80 -5.45 18.28 -1.61
C LYS A 80 -5.76 16.82 -1.34
N ASP A 81 -5.37 16.33 -0.17
CA ASP A 81 -5.63 14.94 0.22
C ASP A 81 -7.12 14.67 0.43
N VAL A 82 -7.90 15.69 0.79
CA VAL A 82 -9.36 15.56 0.96
C VAL A 82 -10.03 15.13 -0.36
N ILE A 83 -9.55 15.65 -1.50
CA ILE A 83 -10.09 15.28 -2.82
C ILE A 83 -9.76 13.81 -3.11
N ILE A 84 -8.52 13.39 -2.83
CA ILE A 84 -8.08 12.00 -3.05
C ILE A 84 -8.88 11.06 -2.16
N ILE A 85 -9.04 11.39 -0.88
CA ILE A 85 -9.84 10.62 0.07
C ILE A 85 -11.31 10.55 -0.39
N GLY A 86 -11.86 11.65 -0.89
CA GLY A 86 -13.20 11.68 -1.48
C GLY A 86 -13.38 10.71 -2.64
N LEU A 87 -12.41 10.66 -3.57
CA LEU A 87 -12.40 9.71 -4.68
C LEU A 87 -12.30 8.26 -4.18
N LEU A 88 -11.46 8.00 -3.17
CA LEU A 88 -11.33 6.66 -2.59
C LEU A 88 -12.63 6.20 -1.95
N ILE A 89 -13.32 7.05 -1.19
CA ILE A 89 -14.62 6.75 -0.58
C ILE A 89 -15.70 6.54 -1.65
N ALA A 90 -15.74 7.39 -2.68
CA ALA A 90 -16.64 7.22 -3.81
C ALA A 90 -16.41 5.89 -4.55
N GLY A 91 -15.20 5.36 -4.48
CA GLY A 91 -14.82 4.05 -4.99
C GLY A 91 -15.55 2.87 -4.34
N ILE A 92 -16.16 3.05 -3.16
CA ILE A 92 -17.04 2.04 -2.54
C ILE A 92 -18.28 1.82 -3.42
N ILE A 93 -18.81 2.88 -4.01
CA ILE A 93 -19.99 2.83 -4.89
C ILE A 93 -19.58 2.41 -6.30
N TYR A 94 -18.49 2.96 -6.82
CA TYR A 94 -18.02 2.72 -8.18
C TYR A 94 -16.52 2.46 -8.20
N ARG A 95 -16.11 1.18 -8.26
CA ARG A 95 -14.71 0.72 -8.17
C ARG A 95 -13.70 1.50 -9.04
N PRO A 96 -13.99 1.93 -10.29
CA PRO A 96 -13.05 2.72 -11.07
C PRO A 96 -12.62 4.03 -10.40
N LEU A 97 -13.48 4.66 -9.60
CA LEU A 97 -13.11 5.87 -8.85
C LEU A 97 -12.06 5.59 -7.77
N TYR A 98 -12.08 4.40 -7.16
CA TYR A 98 -11.03 3.96 -6.24
C TYR A 98 -9.67 3.94 -6.94
N TYR A 99 -9.57 3.28 -8.09
CA TYR A 99 -8.32 3.22 -8.86
C TYR A 99 -7.84 4.60 -9.32
N SER A 100 -8.76 5.45 -9.74
CA SER A 100 -8.45 6.86 -10.07
C SER A 100 -7.91 7.60 -8.85
N GLY A 101 -8.50 7.42 -7.67
CA GLY A 101 -8.02 8.00 -6.42
C GLY A 101 -6.60 7.54 -6.07
N ILE A 102 -6.29 6.26 -6.24
CA ILE A 102 -4.94 5.70 -6.04
C ILE A 102 -3.95 6.31 -7.03
N LEU A 103 -4.29 6.41 -8.33
CA LEU A 103 -3.40 6.99 -9.33
C LEU A 103 -3.14 8.48 -9.10
N VAL A 104 -4.17 9.24 -8.73
CA VAL A 104 -4.02 10.66 -8.38
C VAL A 104 -3.16 10.82 -7.13
N GLY A 105 -3.37 9.96 -6.11
CA GLY A 105 -2.56 9.92 -4.90
C GLY A 105 -1.10 9.62 -5.20
N LEU A 106 -0.83 8.64 -6.06
CA LEU A 106 0.51 8.30 -6.52
C LEU A 106 1.17 9.45 -7.26
N GLY A 107 0.45 10.11 -8.19
CA GLY A 107 0.93 11.27 -8.92
C GLY A 107 1.25 12.45 -8.01
N ALA A 108 0.40 12.72 -7.00
CA ALA A 108 0.65 13.74 -6.00
C ALA A 108 1.90 13.43 -5.16
N TRP A 109 2.05 12.17 -4.74
CA TRP A 109 3.19 11.71 -3.96
C TRP A 109 4.52 11.80 -4.73
N ILE A 110 4.54 11.37 -6.01
CA ILE A 110 5.72 11.49 -6.89
C ILE A 110 6.14 12.95 -7.06
N ARG A 111 5.17 13.86 -7.24
CA ARG A 111 5.44 15.28 -7.43
C ARG A 111 6.04 15.95 -6.19
N ILE A 112 5.70 15.46 -5.00
CA ILE A 112 6.21 16.02 -3.73
C ILE A 112 7.65 15.57 -3.47
N ARG A 113 8.07 14.40 -3.95
CA ARG A 113 9.31 13.74 -3.51
C ARG A 113 10.38 13.62 -4.59
N GLU A 114 10.55 14.51 -5.51
CA GLU A 114 11.66 14.55 -6.46
C GLU A 114 11.98 13.27 -7.30
N ARG A 115 12.82 13.42 -8.35
CA ARG A 115 13.26 12.37 -9.29
C ARG A 115 13.71 11.05 -8.66
N LYS A 116 14.30 11.10 -7.45
CA LYS A 116 14.80 9.91 -6.74
C LYS A 116 13.69 8.90 -6.41
N ALA A 117 12.52 9.38 -5.96
CA ALA A 117 11.40 8.49 -5.62
C ALA A 117 10.83 7.78 -6.86
N PHE A 118 10.86 8.40 -8.03
CA PHE A 118 10.43 7.78 -9.28
C PHE A 118 11.32 6.60 -9.66
N ILE A 119 12.63 6.74 -9.50
CA ILE A 119 13.62 5.69 -9.77
C ILE A 119 13.43 4.53 -8.77
N GLU A 120 13.22 4.84 -7.49
CA GLU A 120 13.00 3.82 -6.46
C GLU A 120 11.72 3.02 -6.68
N ILE A 121 10.61 3.68 -7.03
CA ILE A 121 9.35 2.99 -7.41
C ILE A 121 9.57 2.15 -8.66
N GLY A 122 10.29 2.65 -9.64
CA GLY A 122 10.62 1.92 -10.86
C GLY A 122 11.42 0.64 -10.55
N ILE A 123 12.44 0.73 -9.70
CA ILE A 123 13.25 -0.43 -9.29
C ILE A 123 12.41 -1.44 -8.52
N ILE A 124 11.57 -0.99 -7.57
CA ILE A 124 10.67 -1.87 -6.80
C ILE A 124 9.68 -2.57 -7.74
N SER A 125 9.09 -1.82 -8.67
CA SER A 125 8.13 -2.38 -9.63
C SER A 125 8.78 -3.39 -10.57
N LEU A 126 10.02 -3.15 -11.03
CA LEU A 126 10.81 -4.07 -11.84
C LEU A 126 11.16 -5.35 -11.05
N ALA A 127 11.59 -5.21 -9.80
CA ALA A 127 11.90 -6.35 -8.94
C ALA A 127 10.66 -7.23 -8.70
N ILE A 128 9.51 -6.61 -8.41
CA ILE A 128 8.23 -7.32 -8.26
C ILE A 128 7.85 -8.00 -9.57
N GLY A 129 7.96 -7.31 -10.70
CA GLY A 129 7.66 -7.87 -12.02
C GLY A 129 8.56 -9.05 -12.38
N ALA A 130 9.86 -8.98 -12.08
CA ALA A 130 10.81 -10.07 -12.29
C ALA A 130 10.48 -11.30 -11.43
N ILE A 131 10.20 -11.12 -10.15
CA ILE A 131 9.80 -12.21 -9.24
C ILE A 131 8.52 -12.88 -9.73
N LEU A 132 7.52 -12.08 -10.14
CA LEU A 132 6.30 -12.60 -10.72
C LEU A 132 6.54 -13.40 -12.00
N GLY A 133 7.33 -12.84 -12.93
CA GLY A 133 7.65 -13.50 -14.19
C GLY A 133 8.35 -14.83 -13.98
N ILE A 134 9.36 -14.89 -13.10
CA ILE A 134 10.08 -16.12 -12.76
C ILE A 134 9.14 -17.14 -12.11
N SER A 135 8.31 -16.70 -11.16
CA SER A 135 7.39 -17.60 -10.45
C SER A 135 6.34 -18.22 -11.39
N VAL A 136 5.82 -17.43 -12.34
CA VAL A 136 4.90 -17.93 -13.38
C VAL A 136 5.61 -18.92 -14.31
N ALA A 137 6.84 -18.61 -14.73
CA ALA A 137 7.64 -19.50 -15.57
C ALA A 137 7.95 -20.84 -14.88
N LEU A 138 8.04 -20.86 -13.55
CA LEU A 138 8.22 -22.07 -12.75
C LEU A 138 6.89 -22.81 -12.47
N GLY A 139 5.77 -22.39 -13.06
CA GLY A 139 4.47 -23.06 -12.95
C GLY A 139 3.75 -22.83 -11.64
N ALA A 140 4.18 -21.85 -10.84
CA ALA A 140 3.46 -21.51 -9.61
C ALA A 140 2.14 -20.81 -9.92
N SER A 141 1.07 -21.17 -9.22
CA SER A 141 -0.23 -20.51 -9.42
C SER A 141 -0.15 -19.07 -8.93
N LEU A 142 -0.59 -18.13 -9.75
CA LEU A 142 -0.62 -16.68 -9.43
C LEU A 142 -1.32 -16.40 -8.09
N ARG A 143 -2.29 -17.21 -7.71
CA ARG A 143 -3.04 -17.09 -6.45
C ARG A 143 -2.14 -17.26 -5.22
N ASN A 144 -1.16 -18.18 -5.30
CA ASN A 144 -0.26 -18.46 -4.17
C ASN A 144 0.91 -17.46 -4.10
N ILE A 145 1.26 -16.84 -5.22
CA ILE A 145 2.39 -15.91 -5.30
C ILE A 145 1.99 -14.49 -4.89
N THR A 146 0.75 -14.09 -5.13
CA THR A 146 0.28 -12.73 -4.85
C THR A 146 0.58 -12.26 -3.41
N PRO A 147 0.31 -13.06 -2.35
CA PRO A 147 0.66 -12.67 -0.98
C PRO A 147 2.17 -12.48 -0.76
N ILE A 148 2.97 -13.35 -1.37
CA ILE A 148 4.44 -13.30 -1.23
C ILE A 148 4.99 -12.03 -1.90
N VAL A 149 4.49 -11.69 -3.08
CA VAL A 149 4.91 -10.49 -3.81
C VAL A 149 4.50 -9.21 -3.07
N ILE A 150 3.30 -9.18 -2.51
CA ILE A 150 2.83 -8.06 -1.69
C ILE A 150 3.74 -7.87 -0.49
N SER A 151 4.10 -8.97 0.21
CA SER A 151 4.98 -8.95 1.38
C SER A 151 6.37 -8.45 1.03
N LEU A 152 6.96 -8.98 -0.05
CA LEU A 152 8.28 -8.56 -0.52
C LEU A 152 8.26 -7.08 -0.94
N GLY A 153 7.25 -6.62 -1.65
CA GLY A 153 7.08 -5.22 -2.03
C GLY A 153 7.03 -4.30 -0.81
N VAL A 154 6.25 -4.70 0.21
CA VAL A 154 6.15 -3.96 1.48
C VAL A 154 7.47 -4.00 2.25
N LEU A 155 8.15 -5.14 2.32
CA LEU A 155 9.45 -5.28 3.00
C LEU A 155 10.55 -4.45 2.31
N ILE A 156 10.64 -4.49 0.98
CA ILE A 156 11.61 -3.70 0.21
C ILE A 156 11.33 -2.20 0.39
N ALA A 157 10.07 -1.78 0.32
CA ALA A 157 9.69 -0.40 0.60
C ALA A 157 10.08 0.01 2.02
N SER A 158 9.83 -0.86 3.02
CA SER A 158 10.19 -0.62 4.43
C SER A 158 11.69 -0.49 4.64
N SER A 159 12.50 -1.38 4.05
CA SER A 159 13.96 -1.35 4.21
C SER A 159 14.58 -0.08 3.64
N ARG A 160 14.05 0.45 2.55
CA ARG A 160 14.53 1.70 1.94
C ARG A 160 14.20 2.94 2.78
N PHE A 161 13.07 2.93 3.49
CA PHE A 161 12.71 4.03 4.39
C PHE A 161 13.54 4.05 5.69
N LEU A 162 14.00 2.87 6.16
CA LEU A 162 14.84 2.75 7.34
C LEU A 162 16.31 3.19 7.07
N THR A 163 16.78 3.15 5.84
CA THR A 163 18.13 3.56 5.45
C THR A 163 18.27 5.05 5.10
N LEU A 164 17.18 5.82 5.16
CA LEU A 164 17.16 7.26 4.85
C LEU A 164 17.22 8.15 6.11
N GLU A 165 17.52 7.59 7.28
CA GLU A 165 18.01 8.30 8.48
C GLU A 165 19.54 8.22 8.56
#